data_1dbaa6deb8e9925dc24a76dacffbf0e2
#
_entry.id   1dbaa6deb8e9925dc24a76dacffbf0e2
#
_cell.length_a   1.000
_cell.length_b   1.000
_cell.length_c   1.000
_cell.angle_alpha   90.00
_cell.angle_beta   90.00
_cell.angle_gamma   90.00
#
_symmetry.space_group_name_H-M   'P 1'
#
loop_
_entity.id
_entity.type
_entity.pdbx_description
1 polymer ?
#
loop_
_entity_poly.entity_id
_entity_poly.type
_entity_poly.pdbx_seq_one_letter_code
_entity_poly.pdbx_strand_id
1 'polypeptide(L)'
;MSGVCTLVSQKKKPFIGDKKFFEHYGFKVVDTINDYELMALSFETSETPKFSDSARKMEIDSQDFTIYYSNECPYVEYEVKELSDYAKDKGIKLDFIKIDSLDKAKNAPCVFNNWANFYKGKFVSNTILNANAFEKLLK
;
A
#
# COMPACT_ATOMS: atom_id res chain seq x y z
N MET A 1 11.49 17.70 14.10
CA MET A 1 11.39 16.40 13.35
C MET A 1 12.26 15.39 14.08
N SER A 2 11.68 14.35 14.64
CA SER A 2 12.38 13.35 15.46
C SER A 2 13.11 12.26 14.66
N GLY A 3 12.79 12.11 13.38
CA GLY A 3 13.41 11.12 12.50
C GLY A 3 12.69 11.00 11.16
N VAL A 4 13.14 10.06 10.35
CA VAL A 4 12.55 9.69 9.06
C VAL A 4 12.39 8.17 9.01
N CYS A 5 11.31 7.69 8.42
CA CYS A 5 11.11 6.26 8.18
C CYS A 5 10.75 5.98 6.72
N THR A 6 11.04 4.77 6.27
CA THR A 6 10.75 4.30 4.92
C THR A 6 10.38 2.82 4.93
N LEU A 7 9.60 2.42 3.92
CA LEU A 7 9.27 1.02 3.66
C LEU A 7 10.32 0.42 2.71
N VAL A 8 10.85 -0.73 3.07
CA VAL A 8 11.70 -1.56 2.21
C VAL A 8 11.18 -3.00 2.17
N SER A 9 11.77 -3.84 1.35
CA SER A 9 11.41 -5.25 1.28
C SER A 9 12.65 -6.13 1.31
N GLN A 10 12.56 -7.29 1.98
CA GLN A 10 13.60 -8.31 1.99
C GLN A 10 13.84 -8.89 0.58
N LYS A 11 12.78 -8.96 -0.23
CA LYS A 11 12.84 -9.38 -1.62
C LYS A 11 12.75 -8.16 -2.54
N LYS A 12 13.51 -8.15 -3.63
CA LYS A 12 13.40 -7.09 -4.64
C LYS A 12 11.96 -7.00 -5.16
N LYS A 13 11.34 -5.85 -5.01
CA LYS A 13 9.98 -5.57 -5.48
C LYS A 13 9.96 -4.28 -6.28
N PRO A 14 9.07 -4.18 -7.31
CA PRO A 14 8.89 -2.93 -8.04
C PRO A 14 8.47 -1.80 -7.08
N PHE A 15 8.96 -0.59 -7.35
CA PHE A 15 8.59 0.64 -6.65
C PHE A 15 8.93 0.71 -5.16
N ILE A 16 9.72 -0.25 -4.64
CA ILE A 16 10.23 -0.23 -3.26
C ILE A 16 11.73 -0.01 -3.29
N GLY A 17 12.21 0.92 -2.47
CA GLY A 17 13.63 1.29 -2.39
C GLY A 17 14.52 0.13 -1.95
N ASP A 18 15.77 0.17 -2.39
CA ASP A 18 16.76 -0.85 -2.01
C ASP A 18 17.17 -0.69 -0.54
N LYS A 19 17.00 -1.74 0.24
CA LYS A 19 17.38 -1.79 1.66
C LYS A 19 18.82 -1.37 1.90
N LYS A 20 19.78 -1.84 1.08
CA LYS A 20 21.20 -1.53 1.22
C LYS A 20 21.50 -0.04 1.08
N PHE A 21 20.75 0.65 0.22
CA PHE A 21 20.86 2.11 0.11
C PHE A 21 20.58 2.78 1.45
N PHE A 22 19.46 2.42 2.09
CA PHE A 22 19.08 3.01 3.38
C PHE A 22 20.01 2.61 4.52
N GLU A 23 20.48 1.35 4.55
CA GLU A 23 21.48 0.89 5.52
C GLU A 23 22.78 1.70 5.43
N HIS A 24 23.22 2.02 4.20
CA HIS A 24 24.41 2.85 3.97
C HIS A 24 24.28 4.24 4.59
N TYR A 25 23.07 4.80 4.61
CA TYR A 25 22.78 6.12 5.23
C TYR A 25 22.36 6.04 6.70
N GLY A 26 22.55 4.90 7.35
CA GLY A 26 22.37 4.74 8.79
C GLY A 26 20.93 4.40 9.24
N PHE A 27 20.03 4.11 8.31
CA PHE A 27 18.72 3.59 8.65
C PHE A 27 18.83 2.18 9.24
N LYS A 28 17.98 1.89 10.21
CA LYS A 28 17.88 0.57 10.84
C LYS A 28 16.48 0.01 10.71
N VAL A 29 16.37 -1.30 10.55
CA VAL A 29 15.07 -1.99 10.58
C VAL A 29 14.51 -1.88 11.99
N VAL A 30 13.29 -1.39 12.11
CA VAL A 30 12.60 -1.16 13.37
C VAL A 30 11.34 -1.98 13.53
N ASP A 31 10.74 -2.44 12.42
CA ASP A 31 9.55 -3.28 12.42
C ASP A 31 9.45 -4.10 11.13
N THR A 32 8.71 -5.21 11.14
CA THR A 32 8.59 -6.13 10.01
C THR A 32 7.16 -6.71 9.90
N ILE A 33 6.63 -6.76 8.68
CA ILE A 33 5.41 -7.49 8.33
C ILE A 33 5.69 -8.34 7.09
N ASN A 34 5.72 -9.65 7.23
CA ASN A 34 6.07 -10.58 6.15
C ASN A 34 7.42 -10.21 5.50
N ASP A 35 7.45 -9.97 4.20
CA ASP A 35 8.64 -9.53 3.47
C ASP A 35 8.91 -8.01 3.58
N TYR A 36 8.04 -7.23 4.20
CA TYR A 36 8.17 -5.78 4.30
C TYR A 36 8.81 -5.36 5.61
N GLU A 37 9.73 -4.44 5.54
CA GLU A 37 10.45 -3.91 6.69
C GLU A 37 10.29 -2.39 6.77
N LEU A 38 10.01 -1.89 7.95
CA LEU A 38 10.06 -0.47 8.27
C LEU A 38 11.49 -0.14 8.71
N MET A 39 12.13 0.78 7.99
CA MET A 39 13.43 1.31 8.39
C MET A 39 13.29 2.73 8.90
N ALA A 40 14.05 3.07 9.92
CA ALA A 40 14.06 4.41 10.50
C ALA A 40 15.48 4.93 10.72
N LEU A 41 15.62 6.25 10.55
CA LEU A 41 16.76 7.06 10.95
C LEU A 41 16.26 8.05 12.00
N SER A 42 16.67 7.87 13.26
CA SER A 42 16.34 8.78 14.36
C SER A 42 17.33 9.92 14.46
N PHE A 43 16.82 11.14 14.65
CA PHE A 43 17.64 12.34 14.93
C PHE A 43 17.71 12.66 16.42
N GLU A 44 16.77 12.14 17.20
CA GLU A 44 16.64 12.31 18.66
C GLU A 44 16.31 10.95 19.30
N THR A 45 16.45 10.85 20.61
CA THR A 45 15.98 9.70 21.39
C THR A 45 14.45 9.73 21.49
N SER A 46 13.78 9.33 20.43
CA SER A 46 12.33 9.25 20.33
C SER A 46 11.86 7.81 20.28
N GLU A 47 10.56 7.61 20.49
CA GLU A 47 9.94 6.31 20.27
C GLU A 47 10.19 5.81 18.86
N THR A 48 10.53 4.53 18.75
CA THR A 48 10.74 3.87 17.46
C THR A 48 9.42 3.72 16.72
N PRO A 49 9.32 4.15 15.44
CA PRO A 49 8.12 3.98 14.67
C PRO A 49 7.81 2.49 14.45
N LYS A 50 6.53 2.16 14.36
CA LYS A 50 6.06 0.81 14.10
C LYS A 50 4.88 0.83 13.12
N PHE A 51 4.63 -0.30 12.47
CA PHE A 51 3.42 -0.49 11.70
C PHE A 51 2.18 -0.48 12.59
N SER A 52 1.07 0.05 12.09
CA SER A 52 -0.21 0.00 12.78
C SER A 52 -0.76 -1.43 12.86
N ASP A 53 -1.61 -1.70 13.84
CA ASP A 53 -2.26 -3.01 13.97
C ASP A 53 -3.17 -3.33 12.77
N SER A 54 -3.80 -2.31 12.17
CA SER A 54 -4.59 -2.46 10.95
C SER A 54 -3.73 -2.89 9.75
N ALA A 55 -2.54 -2.28 9.58
CA ALA A 55 -1.62 -2.63 8.50
C ALA A 55 -1.11 -4.08 8.60
N ARG A 56 -0.96 -4.60 9.83
CA ARG A 56 -0.50 -5.97 10.05
C ARG A 56 -1.47 -7.04 9.56
N LYS A 57 -2.77 -6.73 9.50
CA LYS A 57 -3.80 -7.71 9.10
C LYS A 57 -3.67 -8.09 7.63
N MET A 58 -3.37 -7.13 6.75
CA MET A 58 -3.35 -7.33 5.29
C MET A 58 -4.67 -7.93 4.78
N GLU A 59 -5.77 -7.63 5.46
CA GLU A 59 -7.12 -8.16 5.21
C GLU A 59 -8.16 -7.07 5.42
N ILE A 60 -9.31 -7.21 4.73
CA ILE A 60 -10.50 -6.38 4.85
C ILE A 60 -11.76 -7.26 4.96
N ASP A 61 -12.86 -6.69 5.46
CA ASP A 61 -14.11 -7.44 5.62
C ASP A 61 -14.83 -7.69 4.28
N SER A 62 -14.68 -6.76 3.32
CA SER A 62 -15.30 -6.87 2.00
C SER A 62 -14.76 -8.08 1.22
N GLN A 63 -15.68 -8.86 0.63
CA GLN A 63 -15.34 -9.96 -0.28
C GLN A 63 -15.23 -9.51 -1.74
N ASP A 64 -15.71 -8.30 -2.05
CA ASP A 64 -15.65 -7.71 -3.38
C ASP A 64 -14.25 -7.20 -3.68
N PHE A 65 -13.97 -6.93 -4.95
CA PHE A 65 -12.71 -6.30 -5.31
C PHE A 65 -12.70 -4.86 -4.78
N THR A 66 -11.71 -4.55 -3.96
CA THR A 66 -11.60 -3.24 -3.30
C THR A 66 -10.20 -2.66 -3.51
N ILE A 67 -10.14 -1.41 -3.94
CA ILE A 67 -8.89 -0.69 -4.17
C ILE A 67 -8.80 0.48 -3.19
N TYR A 68 -7.76 0.47 -2.35
CA TYR A 68 -7.34 1.62 -1.55
C TYR A 68 -6.35 2.44 -2.35
N TYR A 69 -6.51 3.76 -2.40
CA TYR A 69 -5.63 4.62 -3.17
C TYR A 69 -5.49 6.02 -2.56
N SER A 70 -4.41 6.71 -2.92
CA SER A 70 -4.23 8.15 -2.64
C SER A 70 -3.85 8.88 -3.93
N ASN A 71 -3.98 10.22 -3.94
CA ASN A 71 -3.65 11.06 -5.10
C ASN A 71 -2.17 11.48 -5.13
N GLU A 72 -1.27 10.66 -4.60
CA GLU A 72 0.17 10.96 -4.60
C GLU A 72 0.82 10.81 -5.99
N CYS A 73 0.18 10.04 -6.87
CA CYS A 73 0.62 9.83 -8.24
C CYS A 73 -0.42 10.40 -9.23
N PRO A 74 -0.04 11.22 -10.21
CA PRO A 74 -0.99 11.83 -11.15
C PRO A 74 -1.74 10.83 -12.02
N TYR A 75 -1.20 9.62 -12.21
CA TYR A 75 -1.86 8.56 -12.97
C TYR A 75 -3.00 7.88 -12.21
N VAL A 76 -3.05 7.98 -10.89
CA VAL A 76 -4.03 7.27 -10.06
C VAL A 76 -5.46 7.67 -10.40
N GLU A 77 -5.75 8.96 -10.53
CA GLU A 77 -7.12 9.42 -10.84
C GLU A 77 -7.59 8.94 -12.22
N TYR A 78 -6.68 8.90 -13.18
CA TYR A 78 -6.97 8.37 -14.51
C TYR A 78 -7.32 6.87 -14.42
N GLU A 79 -6.50 6.07 -13.77
CA GLU A 79 -6.74 4.62 -13.64
C GLU A 79 -7.98 4.29 -12.80
N VAL A 80 -8.26 5.05 -11.75
CA VAL A 80 -9.50 4.91 -10.97
C VAL A 80 -10.72 5.12 -11.87
N LYS A 81 -10.70 6.15 -12.73
CA LYS A 81 -11.80 6.42 -13.65
C LYS A 81 -11.94 5.31 -14.69
N GLU A 82 -10.85 4.92 -15.35
CA GLU A 82 -10.86 3.86 -16.37
C GLU A 82 -11.35 2.52 -15.80
N LEU A 83 -10.88 2.12 -14.63
CA LEU A 83 -11.32 0.89 -13.96
C LEU A 83 -12.78 0.97 -13.50
N SER A 84 -13.22 2.13 -13.01
CA SER A 84 -14.62 2.33 -12.61
C SER A 84 -15.56 2.19 -13.80
N ASP A 85 -15.22 2.81 -14.93
CA ASP A 85 -16.01 2.75 -16.16
C ASP A 85 -16.02 1.32 -16.71
N TYR A 86 -14.88 0.64 -16.75
CA TYR A 86 -14.77 -0.76 -17.16
C TYR A 86 -15.59 -1.70 -16.26
N ALA A 87 -15.51 -1.55 -14.93
CA ALA A 87 -16.26 -2.39 -14.01
C ALA A 87 -17.77 -2.21 -14.17
N LYS A 88 -18.24 -0.98 -14.36
CA LYS A 88 -19.65 -0.68 -14.65
C LYS A 88 -20.13 -1.31 -15.94
N ASP A 89 -19.35 -1.19 -17.03
CA ASP A 89 -19.67 -1.76 -18.34
C ASP A 89 -19.78 -3.29 -18.27
N LYS A 90 -18.95 -3.93 -17.47
CA LYS A 90 -18.94 -5.39 -17.29
C LYS A 90 -19.86 -5.90 -16.18
N GLY A 91 -20.52 -5.00 -15.42
CA GLY A 91 -21.35 -5.38 -14.28
C GLY A 91 -20.56 -6.00 -13.12
N ILE A 92 -19.27 -5.63 -12.97
CA ILE A 92 -18.38 -6.12 -11.93
C ILE A 92 -18.45 -5.16 -10.73
N LYS A 93 -18.63 -5.70 -9.54
CA LYS A 93 -18.57 -4.91 -8.31
C LYS A 93 -17.12 -4.58 -7.97
N LEU A 94 -16.79 -3.31 -7.98
CA LEU A 94 -15.46 -2.78 -7.67
C LEU A 94 -15.63 -1.54 -6.78
N ASP A 95 -15.05 -1.60 -5.59
CA ASP A 95 -15.10 -0.51 -4.62
C ASP A 95 -13.76 0.24 -4.59
N PHE A 96 -13.83 1.57 -4.54
CA PHE A 96 -12.67 2.44 -4.36
C PHE A 96 -12.74 3.17 -3.03
N ILE A 97 -11.67 3.08 -2.24
CA ILE A 97 -11.53 3.75 -0.95
C ILE A 97 -10.34 4.72 -1.01
N LYS A 98 -10.64 6.01 -1.05
CA LYS A 98 -9.62 7.05 -1.09
C LYS A 98 -9.02 7.29 0.30
N ILE A 99 -7.69 7.22 0.37
CA ILE A 99 -6.92 7.61 1.56
C ILE A 99 -6.58 9.10 1.41
N ASP A 100 -7.38 9.96 2.02
CA ASP A 100 -7.32 11.42 1.88
C ASP A 100 -7.11 12.14 3.23
N SER A 101 -6.81 11.40 4.28
CA SER A 101 -6.51 11.94 5.61
C SER A 101 -5.47 11.10 6.35
N LEU A 102 -4.82 11.73 7.33
CA LEU A 102 -3.85 11.04 8.18
C LEU A 102 -4.48 9.87 8.95
N ASP A 103 -5.72 10.03 9.40
CA ASP A 103 -6.43 8.95 10.11
C ASP A 103 -6.70 7.75 9.20
N LYS A 104 -7.13 7.99 7.96
CA LYS A 104 -7.29 6.91 6.98
C LYS A 104 -5.97 6.23 6.65
N ALA A 105 -4.87 6.99 6.51
CA ALA A 105 -3.55 6.43 6.28
C ALA A 105 -3.06 5.56 7.45
N LYS A 106 -3.24 6.02 8.69
CA LYS A 106 -2.89 5.26 9.89
C LYS A 106 -3.71 3.98 10.08
N ASN A 107 -4.96 3.99 9.61
CA ASN A 107 -5.88 2.86 9.69
C ASN A 107 -5.97 2.03 8.40
N ALA A 108 -5.11 2.29 7.42
CA ALA A 108 -5.05 1.51 6.19
C ALA A 108 -4.81 0.02 6.50
N PRO A 109 -5.49 -0.90 5.79
CA PRO A 109 -5.43 -2.35 6.09
C PRO A 109 -4.17 -3.03 5.56
N CYS A 110 -3.17 -2.27 5.12
CA CYS A 110 -1.88 -2.76 4.62
C CYS A 110 -0.80 -1.69 4.76
N VAL A 111 0.44 -2.06 4.42
CA VAL A 111 1.61 -1.16 4.48
C VAL A 111 1.68 -0.14 3.33
N PHE A 112 0.73 -0.16 2.40
CA PHE A 112 0.72 0.71 1.22
C PHE A 112 -0.42 1.74 1.31
N ASN A 113 -0.10 3.02 1.17
CA ASN A 113 -1.06 4.11 1.20
C ASN A 113 -1.41 4.65 -0.20
N ASN A 114 -0.56 4.42 -1.20
CA ASN A 114 -0.71 4.98 -2.54
C ASN A 114 -1.62 4.13 -3.44
N TRP A 115 -1.50 2.81 -3.39
CA TRP A 115 -2.35 1.86 -4.09
C TRP A 115 -2.27 0.48 -3.46
N ALA A 116 -3.42 -0.13 -3.19
CA ALA A 116 -3.50 -1.48 -2.65
C ALA A 116 -4.77 -2.19 -3.14
N ASN A 117 -4.58 -3.35 -3.73
CA ASN A 117 -5.65 -4.20 -4.27
C ASN A 117 -6.02 -5.27 -3.27
N PHE A 118 -7.31 -5.40 -2.98
CA PHE A 118 -7.88 -6.47 -2.15
C PHE A 118 -8.92 -7.25 -2.93
N TYR A 119 -8.94 -8.54 -2.78
CA TYR A 119 -9.95 -9.43 -3.34
C TYR A 119 -10.25 -10.58 -2.39
N LYS A 120 -11.52 -10.90 -2.22
CA LYS A 120 -12.00 -11.91 -1.25
C LYS A 120 -11.42 -11.68 0.17
N GLY A 121 -11.41 -10.42 0.58
CA GLY A 121 -10.94 -10.01 1.90
C GLY A 121 -9.42 -9.93 2.08
N LYS A 122 -8.61 -10.31 1.08
CA LYS A 122 -7.15 -10.41 1.22
C LYS A 122 -6.40 -9.44 0.32
N PHE A 123 -5.28 -8.95 0.79
CA PHE A 123 -4.35 -8.16 -0.01
C PHE A 123 -3.79 -9.00 -1.18
N VAL A 124 -3.85 -8.45 -2.38
CA VAL A 124 -3.39 -9.09 -3.62
C VAL A 124 -2.09 -8.49 -4.11
N SER A 125 -2.04 -7.16 -4.27
CA SER A 125 -0.86 -6.45 -4.75
C SER A 125 -0.95 -4.94 -4.50
N ASN A 126 0.18 -4.25 -4.65
CA ASN A 126 0.26 -2.79 -4.65
C ASN A 126 0.47 -2.20 -6.06
N THR A 127 0.27 -3.00 -7.10
CA THR A 127 0.43 -2.56 -8.48
C THR A 127 -0.81 -1.80 -8.94
N ILE A 128 -0.64 -0.61 -9.51
CA ILE A 128 -1.73 0.11 -10.18
C ILE A 128 -2.22 -0.74 -11.33
N LEU A 129 -3.51 -1.07 -11.34
CA LEU A 129 -4.13 -1.95 -12.32
C LEU A 129 -4.71 -1.13 -13.47
N ASN A 130 -4.49 -1.60 -14.68
CA ASN A 130 -5.32 -1.26 -15.84
C ASN A 130 -6.42 -2.32 -16.03
N ALA A 131 -7.37 -2.08 -16.93
CA ALA A 131 -8.49 -2.98 -17.19
C ALA A 131 -8.06 -4.42 -17.50
N ASN A 132 -7.01 -4.62 -18.30
CA ASN A 132 -6.50 -5.95 -18.66
C ASN A 132 -5.90 -6.70 -17.45
N ALA A 133 -5.15 -5.99 -16.61
CA ALA A 133 -4.57 -6.57 -15.40
C ALA A 133 -5.65 -6.91 -14.37
N PHE A 134 -6.64 -6.04 -14.22
CA PHE A 134 -7.81 -6.26 -13.37
C PHE A 134 -8.59 -7.51 -13.78
N GLU A 135 -8.89 -7.66 -15.08
CA GLU A 135 -9.60 -8.84 -15.59
C GLU A 135 -8.86 -10.17 -15.31
N LYS A 136 -7.52 -10.16 -15.37
CA LYS A 136 -6.71 -11.34 -15.04
C LYS A 136 -6.79 -11.75 -13.58
N LEU A 137 -6.98 -10.79 -12.67
CA LEU A 137 -7.10 -11.06 -11.24
C LEU A 137 -8.48 -11.60 -10.84
N LEU A 138 -9.49 -11.41 -11.67
CA LEU A 138 -10.85 -11.94 -11.45
C LEU A 138 -11.00 -13.41 -11.88
N LYS A 139 -10.09 -13.90 -12.72
CA LYS A 139 -10.05 -15.29 -13.21
C LYS A 139 -9.33 -16.20 -12.23
#